data_6fb1b5a0974c00f085aea93d32708840
#
_entry.id   6fb1b5a0974c00f085aea93d32708840
#
_cell.length_a   1.000
_cell.length_b   1.000
_cell.length_c   1.000
_cell.angle_alpha   90.00
_cell.angle_beta   90.00
_cell.angle_gamma   90.00
#
_symmetry.space_group_name_H-M   'P 1'
#
loop_
_entity.id
_entity.type
_entity.pdbx_description
1 polymer ?
#
loop_
_entity_poly.entity_id
_entity_poly.type
_entity_poly.pdbx_seq_one_letter_code
_entity_poly.pdbx_strand_id
1 'polypeptide(L)'
;MNQLQVIREDNQLRNLLMKECDILFYDQLKEVEFSQNNEVYSLSPIAFAKDGSGGEYVILEDESIGFIGSEGQVGRVAESLDDLLTFLLHAGSISDFSCRLLYQNKDLLVKFSQGFIDKARENYQSKGEDWDKVRTGLAQELGLEFDPEKLQELALKFYQSAIRTPLFTCKYSHGEDEYVCDSILSDIVGLWVSEIVGMSTEEFEAFASTKNNQI
;
A
#
# COMPACT_ATOMS: atom_id res chain seq x y z
N MET A 1 -6.05 -15.52 18.77
CA MET A 1 -7.24 -15.35 17.91
C MET A 1 -6.69 -14.80 16.59
N ASN A 2 -7.12 -15.29 15.46
CA ASN A 2 -6.60 -14.80 14.17
C ASN A 2 -7.15 -13.38 13.95
N GLN A 3 -6.29 -12.38 13.75
CA GLN A 3 -6.67 -10.96 13.60
C GLN A 3 -7.70 -10.75 12.47
N LEU A 4 -7.55 -11.48 11.37
CA LEU A 4 -8.50 -11.45 10.25
C LEU A 4 -9.93 -11.85 10.68
N GLN A 5 -10.05 -12.82 11.59
CA GLN A 5 -11.35 -13.23 12.11
C GLN A 5 -11.96 -12.16 13.03
N VAL A 6 -11.15 -11.54 13.89
CA VAL A 6 -11.60 -10.43 14.77
C VAL A 6 -12.16 -9.28 13.93
N ILE A 7 -11.44 -8.87 12.88
CA ILE A 7 -11.88 -7.80 11.99
C ILE A 7 -13.18 -8.16 11.28
N ARG A 8 -13.33 -9.41 10.81
CA ARG A 8 -14.53 -9.87 10.10
C ARG A 8 -15.78 -9.89 10.96
N GLU A 9 -15.64 -10.16 12.24
CA GLU A 9 -16.74 -10.24 13.21
C GLU A 9 -17.18 -8.87 13.73
N ASP A 10 -16.34 -7.82 13.55
CA ASP A 10 -16.61 -6.45 14.01
C ASP A 10 -16.91 -5.50 12.85
N ASN A 11 -18.20 -5.23 12.64
CA ASN A 11 -18.65 -4.31 11.58
C ASN A 11 -18.22 -2.86 11.80
N GLN A 12 -18.04 -2.42 13.07
CA GLN A 12 -17.60 -1.05 13.35
C GLN A 12 -16.13 -0.90 12.97
N LEU A 13 -15.30 -1.85 13.37
CA LEU A 13 -13.89 -1.90 13.01
C LEU A 13 -13.69 -1.98 11.48
N ARG A 14 -14.47 -2.82 10.77
CA ARG A 14 -14.45 -2.89 9.31
C ARG A 14 -14.76 -1.55 8.64
N ASN A 15 -15.78 -0.84 9.12
CA ASN A 15 -16.16 0.46 8.59
C ASN A 15 -15.08 1.53 8.86
N LEU A 16 -14.44 1.49 10.04
CA LEU A 16 -13.32 2.37 10.36
C LEU A 16 -12.12 2.08 9.46
N LEU A 17 -11.77 0.82 9.26
CA LEU A 17 -10.68 0.42 8.35
C LEU A 17 -10.95 0.84 6.91
N MET A 18 -12.18 0.72 6.43
CA MET A 18 -12.56 1.21 5.11
C MET A 18 -12.41 2.74 5.01
N LYS A 19 -12.89 3.48 6.01
CA LYS A 19 -12.81 4.94 6.01
C LYS A 19 -11.38 5.47 6.13
N GLU A 20 -10.61 4.87 7.03
CA GLU A 20 -9.31 5.40 7.46
C GLU A 20 -8.11 4.78 6.72
N CYS A 21 -8.23 3.55 6.25
CA CYS A 21 -7.15 2.74 5.69
C CYS A 21 -7.44 2.25 4.27
N ASP A 22 -8.55 2.68 3.67
CA ASP A 22 -8.97 2.26 2.32
C ASP A 22 -8.95 0.74 2.11
N ILE A 23 -9.39 -0.03 3.13
CA ILE A 23 -9.44 -1.49 3.07
C ILE A 23 -10.79 -2.03 3.52
N LEU A 24 -11.49 -2.71 2.62
CA LEU A 24 -12.78 -3.37 2.86
C LEU A 24 -12.61 -4.88 2.90
N PHE A 25 -12.73 -5.47 4.07
CA PHE A 25 -12.58 -6.90 4.28
C PHE A 25 -13.79 -7.69 3.75
N TYR A 26 -13.53 -8.80 3.07
CA TYR A 26 -14.56 -9.77 2.69
C TYR A 26 -15.00 -10.60 3.88
N ASP A 27 -16.27 -11.05 3.87
CA ASP A 27 -16.80 -11.92 4.91
C ASP A 27 -16.11 -13.30 4.94
N GLN A 28 -15.63 -13.75 3.78
CA GLN A 28 -14.89 -15.00 3.61
C GLN A 28 -13.70 -14.79 2.67
N LEU A 29 -12.70 -15.65 2.78
CA LEU A 29 -11.66 -15.75 1.76
C LEU A 29 -12.31 -16.21 0.45
N LYS A 30 -11.87 -15.66 -0.65
CA LYS A 30 -12.34 -16.05 -1.98
C LYS A 30 -11.16 -16.21 -2.94
N GLU A 31 -11.36 -17.01 -3.97
CA GLU A 31 -10.45 -17.02 -5.10
C GLU A 31 -10.46 -15.64 -5.77
N VAL A 32 -9.30 -15.23 -6.28
CA VAL A 32 -9.18 -14.02 -7.08
C VAL A 32 -10.03 -14.18 -8.34
N GLU A 33 -10.79 -13.18 -8.69
CA GLU A 33 -11.55 -13.17 -9.93
C GLU A 33 -10.56 -13.02 -11.09
N PHE A 34 -10.35 -14.12 -11.82
CA PHE A 34 -9.53 -14.08 -13.03
C PHE A 34 -10.26 -13.30 -14.12
N SER A 35 -9.52 -12.46 -14.82
CA SER A 35 -10.03 -11.80 -16.00
C SER A 35 -10.23 -12.80 -17.16
N GLN A 36 -10.86 -12.34 -18.23
CA GLN A 36 -11.01 -13.14 -19.46
C GLN A 36 -9.67 -13.40 -20.19
N ASN A 37 -8.57 -12.83 -19.73
CA ASN A 37 -7.24 -12.92 -20.34
C ASN A 37 -6.41 -14.10 -19.80
N ASN A 38 -6.99 -15.01 -19.04
CA ASN A 38 -6.29 -16.17 -18.47
C ASN A 38 -5.04 -15.77 -17.65
N GLU A 39 -5.24 -14.95 -16.64
CA GLU A 39 -4.19 -14.50 -15.75
C GLU A 39 -3.55 -15.65 -14.98
N VAL A 40 -2.21 -15.64 -14.92
CA VAL A 40 -1.40 -16.62 -14.21
C VAL A 40 -0.48 -15.88 -13.23
N TYR A 41 -0.69 -16.11 -11.95
CA TYR A 41 0.11 -15.52 -10.88
C TYR A 41 1.33 -16.38 -10.55
N SER A 42 2.46 -15.73 -10.24
CA SER A 42 3.72 -16.41 -9.86
C SER A 42 3.67 -17.07 -8.49
N LEU A 43 2.78 -16.62 -7.60
CA LEU A 43 2.47 -17.17 -6.28
C LEU A 43 0.95 -17.29 -6.17
N SER A 44 0.45 -18.35 -5.54
CA SER A 44 -0.99 -18.59 -5.42
C SER A 44 -1.66 -17.55 -4.52
N PRO A 45 -2.58 -16.69 -5.03
CA PRO A 45 -3.25 -15.67 -4.24
C PRO A 45 -4.62 -16.14 -3.74
N ILE A 46 -4.99 -15.73 -2.52
CA ILE A 46 -6.37 -15.87 -1.99
C ILE A 46 -6.82 -14.51 -1.50
N ALA A 47 -7.89 -13.96 -2.07
CA ALA A 47 -8.38 -12.63 -1.75
C ALA A 47 -9.09 -12.60 -0.39
N PHE A 48 -8.79 -11.55 0.42
CA PHE A 48 -9.40 -11.35 1.73
C PHE A 48 -10.00 -9.96 1.92
N ALA A 49 -9.61 -8.97 1.11
CA ALA A 49 -10.10 -7.60 1.16
C ALA A 49 -9.93 -6.92 -0.20
N LYS A 50 -10.49 -5.71 -0.33
CA LYS A 50 -10.29 -4.84 -1.48
C LYS A 50 -10.09 -3.39 -1.03
N ASP A 51 -9.52 -2.56 -1.91
CA ASP A 51 -9.50 -1.11 -1.74
C ASP A 51 -10.76 -0.44 -2.34
N GLY A 52 -10.86 0.88 -2.21
CA GLY A 52 -11.96 1.67 -2.76
C GLY A 52 -11.99 1.72 -4.29
N SER A 53 -10.89 1.44 -4.98
CA SER A 53 -10.79 1.39 -6.44
C SER A 53 -11.16 0.03 -7.03
N GLY A 54 -11.32 -0.99 -6.18
CA GLY A 54 -11.66 -2.38 -6.56
C GLY A 54 -10.45 -3.29 -6.73
N GLY A 55 -9.24 -2.83 -6.40
CA GLY A 55 -8.08 -3.70 -6.28
C GLY A 55 -8.20 -4.66 -5.10
N GLU A 56 -7.64 -5.86 -5.21
CA GLU A 56 -7.77 -6.92 -4.21
C GLU A 56 -6.49 -7.11 -3.40
N TYR A 57 -6.61 -7.11 -2.07
CA TYR A 57 -5.57 -7.60 -1.16
C TYR A 57 -5.67 -9.11 -1.04
N VAL A 58 -4.54 -9.79 -1.23
CA VAL A 58 -4.47 -11.26 -1.27
C VAL A 58 -3.44 -11.79 -0.28
N ILE A 59 -3.73 -12.94 0.33
CA ILE A 59 -2.76 -13.73 1.06
C ILE A 59 -2.07 -14.63 0.04
N LEU A 60 -0.75 -14.62 0.00
CA LEU A 60 0.07 -15.45 -0.87
C LEU A 60 0.41 -16.78 -0.19
N GLU A 61 0.87 -17.77 -0.96
CA GLU A 61 1.20 -19.10 -0.45
C GLU A 61 2.33 -19.10 0.59
N ASP A 62 3.15 -18.05 0.65
CA ASP A 62 4.20 -17.83 1.65
C ASP A 62 3.72 -16.96 2.84
N GLU A 63 2.41 -16.81 3.01
CA GLU A 63 1.72 -16.04 4.05
C GLU A 63 1.94 -14.51 3.97
N SER A 64 2.74 -14.02 3.02
CA SER A 64 2.88 -12.59 2.77
C SER A 64 1.63 -12.03 2.09
N ILE A 65 1.50 -10.70 2.05
CA ILE A 65 0.37 -10.02 1.46
C ILE A 65 0.75 -9.44 0.10
N GLY A 66 -0.05 -9.78 -0.91
CA GLY A 66 -0.01 -9.18 -2.24
C GLY A 66 -1.16 -8.20 -2.47
N PHE A 67 -1.04 -7.43 -3.53
CA PHE A 67 -2.09 -6.58 -4.05
C PHE A 67 -2.21 -6.76 -5.56
N ILE A 68 -3.44 -6.83 -6.04
CA ILE A 68 -3.80 -6.91 -7.45
C ILE A 68 -4.68 -5.70 -7.74
N GLY A 69 -4.12 -4.69 -8.38
CA GLY A 69 -4.81 -3.44 -8.68
C GLY A 69 -5.87 -3.61 -9.76
N SER A 70 -6.93 -2.80 -9.69
CA SER A 70 -8.02 -2.79 -10.68
C SER A 70 -7.56 -2.40 -12.10
N GLU A 71 -6.40 -1.75 -12.21
CA GLU A 71 -5.78 -1.35 -13.49
C GLU A 71 -4.64 -2.29 -13.90
N GLY A 72 -4.50 -3.45 -13.26
CA GLY A 72 -3.56 -4.49 -13.64
C GLY A 72 -2.18 -4.43 -12.97
N GLN A 73 -1.98 -3.57 -11.95
CA GLN A 73 -0.74 -3.60 -11.17
C GLN A 73 -0.74 -4.78 -10.22
N VAL A 74 0.40 -5.47 -10.10
CA VAL A 74 0.56 -6.63 -9.22
C VAL A 74 1.86 -6.51 -8.45
N GLY A 75 1.82 -6.84 -7.14
CA GLY A 75 3.02 -6.90 -6.32
C GLY A 75 2.75 -7.29 -4.88
N ARG A 76 3.81 -7.73 -4.18
CA ARG A 76 3.75 -7.92 -2.73
C ARG A 76 3.77 -6.55 -2.05
N VAL A 77 3.01 -6.40 -0.97
CA VAL A 77 2.84 -5.12 -0.27
C VAL A 77 3.22 -5.20 1.21
N ALA A 78 3.24 -6.40 1.80
CA ALA A 78 3.66 -6.60 3.18
C ALA A 78 4.09 -8.06 3.43
N GLU A 79 4.84 -8.31 4.51
CA GLU A 79 5.26 -9.65 4.90
C GLU A 79 4.20 -10.39 5.73
N SER A 80 3.25 -9.64 6.32
CA SER A 80 2.15 -10.18 7.12
C SER A 80 0.93 -9.25 7.09
N LEU A 81 -0.22 -9.74 7.58
CA LEU A 81 -1.40 -8.91 7.76
C LEU A 81 -1.16 -7.76 8.75
N ASP A 82 -0.40 -8.03 9.83
CA ASP A 82 -0.07 -7.01 10.84
C ASP A 82 0.82 -5.91 10.24
N ASP A 83 1.80 -6.26 9.39
CA ASP A 83 2.62 -5.28 8.68
C ASP A 83 1.79 -4.44 7.71
N LEU A 84 0.87 -5.07 6.95
CA LEU A 84 -0.05 -4.33 6.08
C LEU A 84 -0.90 -3.35 6.88
N LEU A 85 -1.57 -3.81 7.95
CA LEU A 85 -2.44 -2.96 8.75
C LEU A 85 -1.66 -1.84 9.44
N THR A 86 -0.45 -2.14 9.95
CA THR A 86 0.44 -1.13 10.52
C THR A 86 0.80 -0.08 9.48
N PHE A 87 1.16 -0.49 8.26
CA PHE A 87 1.45 0.44 7.18
C PHE A 87 0.21 1.29 6.80
N LEU A 88 -0.95 0.68 6.61
CA LEU A 88 -2.19 1.38 6.26
C LEU A 88 -2.67 2.34 7.36
N LEU A 89 -2.45 2.01 8.63
CA LEU A 89 -2.70 2.94 9.74
C LEU A 89 -1.91 4.25 9.61
N HIS A 90 -0.71 4.19 9.05
CA HIS A 90 0.15 5.37 8.88
C HIS A 90 -0.06 6.05 7.52
N ALA A 91 -0.18 5.25 6.45
CA ALA A 91 -0.24 5.71 5.06
C ALA A 91 -1.67 5.98 4.55
N GLY A 92 -2.69 5.37 5.16
CA GLY A 92 -4.07 5.44 4.68
C GLY A 92 -4.34 4.56 3.46
N SER A 93 -3.42 4.49 2.51
CA SER A 93 -3.49 3.62 1.32
C SER A 93 -2.07 3.24 0.87
N ILE A 94 -1.96 2.25 -0.02
CA ILE A 94 -0.67 1.88 -0.62
C ILE A 94 -0.31 2.76 -1.83
N SER A 95 -1.29 3.37 -2.48
CA SER A 95 -1.12 4.06 -3.77
C SER A 95 -0.16 5.23 -3.69
N ASP A 96 -0.22 6.04 -2.62
CA ASP A 96 0.64 7.22 -2.46
C ASP A 96 2.12 6.86 -2.28
N PHE A 97 2.41 5.62 -1.91
CA PHE A 97 3.75 5.10 -1.68
C PHE A 97 4.26 4.19 -2.81
N SER A 98 3.52 4.04 -3.89
CA SER A 98 3.88 3.18 -5.02
C SER A 98 4.92 3.80 -5.98
N CYS A 99 5.29 5.07 -5.81
CA CYS A 99 6.34 5.71 -6.61
C CYS A 99 7.72 5.18 -6.24
N ARG A 100 8.34 4.37 -7.13
CA ARG A 100 9.66 3.75 -6.91
C ARG A 100 10.78 4.78 -6.69
N LEU A 101 10.69 5.95 -7.32
CA LEU A 101 11.70 6.99 -7.22
C LEU A 101 11.85 7.55 -5.80
N LEU A 102 10.82 7.49 -4.96
CA LEU A 102 10.92 7.85 -3.54
C LEU A 102 11.98 7.04 -2.80
N TYR A 103 12.19 5.79 -3.20
CA TYR A 103 13.09 4.84 -2.54
C TYR A 103 14.51 4.86 -3.12
N GLN A 104 14.77 5.65 -4.15
CA GLN A 104 16.12 5.82 -4.70
C GLN A 104 16.95 6.85 -3.92
N ASN A 105 16.30 7.69 -3.12
CA ASN A 105 16.95 8.74 -2.38
C ASN A 105 16.33 8.90 -0.99
N LYS A 106 17.17 8.71 0.05
CA LYS A 106 16.71 8.76 1.45
C LYS A 106 16.08 10.10 1.83
N ASP A 107 16.64 11.22 1.34
CA ASP A 107 16.15 12.55 1.68
C ASP A 107 14.78 12.83 1.03
N LEU A 108 14.52 12.27 -0.16
CA LEU A 108 13.19 12.31 -0.78
C LEU A 108 12.15 11.57 0.07
N LEU A 109 12.48 10.35 0.50
CA LEU A 109 11.56 9.55 1.30
C LEU A 109 11.27 10.22 2.65
N VAL A 110 12.30 10.78 3.31
CA VAL A 110 12.12 11.56 4.55
C VAL A 110 11.19 12.74 4.32
N LYS A 111 11.47 13.55 3.28
CA LYS A 111 10.70 14.74 2.96
C LYS A 111 9.26 14.42 2.62
N PHE A 112 9.06 13.36 1.81
CA PHE A 112 7.73 12.90 1.46
C PHE A 112 6.95 12.41 2.69
N SER A 113 7.55 11.55 3.52
CA SER A 113 6.89 11.00 4.71
C SER A 113 6.47 12.11 5.68
N GLN A 114 7.35 13.09 5.94
CA GLN A 114 7.03 14.22 6.80
C GLN A 114 5.91 15.08 6.21
N GLY A 115 6.02 15.46 4.94
CA GLY A 115 5.00 16.27 4.28
C GLY A 115 3.65 15.55 4.19
N PHE A 116 3.64 14.22 4.05
CA PHE A 116 2.44 13.41 4.10
C PHE A 116 1.74 13.49 5.47
N ILE A 117 2.51 13.34 6.56
CA ILE A 117 1.98 13.46 7.94
C ILE A 117 1.39 14.85 8.16
N ASP A 118 2.12 15.89 7.80
CA ASP A 118 1.68 17.28 7.96
C ASP A 118 0.36 17.51 7.19
N LYS A 119 0.27 17.02 5.96
CA LYS A 119 -0.92 17.14 5.12
C LYS A 119 -2.10 16.34 5.67
N ALA A 120 -1.86 15.15 6.20
CA ALA A 120 -2.89 14.35 6.86
C ALA A 120 -3.47 15.10 8.07
N ARG A 121 -2.61 15.64 8.93
CA ARG A 121 -3.01 16.45 10.09
C ARG A 121 -3.82 17.68 9.68
N GLU A 122 -3.37 18.45 8.68
CA GLU A 122 -4.11 19.60 8.14
C GLU A 122 -5.51 19.21 7.65
N ASN A 123 -5.62 18.11 6.89
CA ASN A 123 -6.89 17.64 6.34
C ASN A 123 -7.88 17.25 7.44
N TYR A 124 -7.43 16.60 8.52
CA TYR A 124 -8.30 16.25 9.64
C TYR A 124 -8.69 17.48 10.46
N GLN A 125 -7.74 18.37 10.74
CA GLN A 125 -8.01 19.62 11.45
C GLN A 125 -9.04 20.48 10.71
N SER A 126 -9.01 20.52 9.39
CA SER A 126 -10.00 21.26 8.57
C SER A 126 -11.43 20.75 8.76
N LYS A 127 -11.60 19.49 9.19
CA LYS A 127 -12.88 18.82 9.49
C LYS A 127 -13.22 18.85 10.98
N GLY A 128 -12.37 19.48 11.83
CA GLY A 128 -12.52 19.50 13.27
C GLY A 128 -12.14 18.18 13.95
N GLU A 129 -11.38 17.33 13.27
CA GLU A 129 -10.89 16.05 13.76
C GLU A 129 -9.38 16.11 14.05
N ASP A 130 -8.88 15.17 14.85
CA ASP A 130 -7.46 14.99 15.18
C ASP A 130 -6.98 13.66 14.59
N TRP A 131 -6.14 13.73 13.55
CA TRP A 131 -5.62 12.57 12.86
C TRP A 131 -4.86 11.62 13.78
N ASP A 132 -3.95 12.14 14.61
CA ASP A 132 -3.15 11.33 15.53
C ASP A 132 -4.04 10.57 16.52
N LYS A 133 -5.08 11.22 17.04
CA LYS A 133 -6.04 10.60 17.96
C LYS A 133 -6.89 9.53 17.29
N VAL A 134 -7.36 9.78 16.06
CA VAL A 134 -8.16 8.80 15.28
C VAL A 134 -7.32 7.57 15.01
N ARG A 135 -6.08 7.74 14.53
CA ARG A 135 -5.18 6.63 14.20
C ARG A 135 -4.73 5.84 15.43
N THR A 136 -4.43 6.53 16.54
CA THR A 136 -4.11 5.89 17.82
C THR A 136 -5.28 5.03 18.33
N GLY A 137 -6.51 5.55 18.24
CA GLY A 137 -7.71 4.79 18.65
C GLY A 137 -7.88 3.52 17.81
N LEU A 138 -7.77 3.63 16.48
CA LEU A 138 -7.88 2.49 15.59
C LEU A 138 -6.76 1.46 15.82
N ALA A 139 -5.53 1.91 16.04
CA ALA A 139 -4.41 1.04 16.36
C ALA A 139 -4.66 0.24 17.66
N GLN A 140 -5.22 0.89 18.70
CA GLN A 140 -5.57 0.22 19.96
C GLN A 140 -6.61 -0.88 19.76
N GLU A 141 -7.65 -0.65 18.93
CA GLU A 141 -8.65 -1.66 18.60
C GLU A 141 -8.05 -2.87 17.86
N LEU A 142 -7.02 -2.65 17.06
CA LEU A 142 -6.27 -3.68 16.33
C LEU A 142 -5.18 -4.36 17.18
N GLY A 143 -4.86 -3.83 18.37
CA GLY A 143 -3.72 -4.28 19.17
C GLY A 143 -2.36 -3.95 18.53
N LEU A 144 -2.31 -2.91 17.71
CA LEU A 144 -1.13 -2.42 17.01
C LEU A 144 -0.64 -1.09 17.63
N GLU A 145 0.59 -0.70 17.27
CA GLU A 145 1.15 0.60 17.64
C GLU A 145 0.99 1.61 16.50
N PHE A 146 0.71 2.87 16.87
CA PHE A 146 0.75 4.00 15.95
C PHE A 146 1.76 5.04 16.43
N ASP A 147 2.73 5.33 15.59
CA ASP A 147 3.75 6.36 15.80
C ASP A 147 4.04 7.00 14.43
N PRO A 148 3.55 8.22 14.17
CA PRO A 148 3.72 8.89 12.87
C PRO A 148 5.17 8.95 12.40
N GLU A 149 6.13 9.07 13.31
CA GLU A 149 7.55 9.15 12.97
C GLU A 149 8.10 7.85 12.35
N LYS A 150 7.36 6.74 12.47
CA LYS A 150 7.72 5.45 11.85
C LYS A 150 7.31 5.34 10.38
N LEU A 151 6.56 6.30 9.82
CA LEU A 151 6.04 6.19 8.44
C LEU A 151 7.14 5.94 7.42
N GLN A 152 8.30 6.61 7.52
CA GLN A 152 9.43 6.38 6.63
C GLN A 152 9.95 4.94 6.69
N GLU A 153 10.08 4.37 7.90
CA GLU A 153 10.53 2.98 8.11
C GLU A 153 9.51 2.00 7.52
N LEU A 154 8.23 2.24 7.75
CA LEU A 154 7.14 1.41 7.23
C LEU A 154 7.06 1.46 5.70
N ALA A 155 7.27 2.63 5.10
CA ALA A 155 7.36 2.78 3.66
C ALA A 155 8.56 1.99 3.08
N LEU A 156 9.70 1.96 3.76
CA LEU A 156 10.83 1.12 3.37
C LEU A 156 10.50 -0.37 3.45
N LYS A 157 9.76 -0.82 4.48
CA LYS A 157 9.30 -2.21 4.58
C LYS A 157 8.36 -2.58 3.43
N PHE A 158 7.41 -1.69 3.09
CA PHE A 158 6.56 -1.86 1.91
C PHE A 158 7.40 -2.04 0.64
N TYR A 159 8.36 -1.15 0.39
CA TYR A 159 9.25 -1.23 -0.77
C TYR A 159 10.06 -2.53 -0.78
N GLN A 160 10.64 -2.93 0.36
CA GLN A 160 11.41 -4.17 0.48
C GLN A 160 10.55 -5.41 0.20
N SER A 161 9.30 -5.44 0.67
CA SER A 161 8.36 -6.51 0.34
C SER A 161 8.05 -6.54 -1.16
N ALA A 162 7.88 -5.37 -1.79
CA ALA A 162 7.56 -5.29 -3.20
C ALA A 162 8.68 -5.78 -4.13
N ILE A 163 9.95 -5.65 -3.70
CA ILE A 163 11.12 -6.11 -4.47
C ILE A 163 11.67 -7.47 -4.01
N ARG A 164 11.09 -8.08 -2.96
CA ARG A 164 11.54 -9.37 -2.43
C ARG A 164 11.32 -10.51 -3.43
N THR A 165 12.33 -11.34 -3.63
CA THR A 165 12.23 -12.54 -4.48
C THR A 165 11.75 -13.76 -3.68
N PRO A 166 10.91 -14.65 -4.29
CA PRO A 166 10.35 -14.51 -5.63
C PRO A 166 9.37 -13.35 -5.70
N LEU A 167 9.39 -12.59 -6.80
CA LEU A 167 8.44 -11.48 -7.01
C LEU A 167 7.01 -12.04 -7.16
N PHE A 168 6.04 -11.34 -6.62
CA PHE A 168 4.63 -11.59 -6.94
C PHE A 168 4.29 -10.83 -8.21
N THR A 169 4.07 -11.57 -9.29
CA THR A 169 3.79 -11.06 -10.64
C THR A 169 2.61 -11.80 -11.25
N CYS A 170 2.03 -11.21 -12.30
CA CYS A 170 0.99 -11.82 -13.10
C CYS A 170 1.37 -11.77 -14.58
N LYS A 171 1.05 -12.83 -15.29
CA LYS A 171 1.05 -12.90 -16.76
C LYS A 171 -0.37 -13.13 -17.24
N TYR A 172 -0.68 -12.60 -18.42
CA TYR A 172 -1.96 -12.84 -19.06
C TYR A 172 -1.78 -12.96 -20.58
N SER A 173 -2.73 -13.60 -21.26
CA SER A 173 -2.71 -13.82 -22.70
C SER A 173 -3.85 -13.08 -23.36
N HIS A 174 -3.57 -12.40 -24.46
CA HIS A 174 -4.58 -11.82 -25.34
C HIS A 174 -4.31 -12.26 -26.78
N GLY A 175 -5.16 -13.14 -27.31
CA GLY A 175 -4.91 -13.82 -28.57
C GLY A 175 -3.72 -14.78 -28.48
N GLU A 176 -2.70 -14.58 -29.35
CA GLU A 176 -1.46 -15.36 -29.36
C GLU A 176 -0.33 -14.71 -28.54
N ASP A 177 -0.54 -13.49 -28.03
CA ASP A 177 0.47 -12.72 -27.33
C ASP A 177 0.38 -12.94 -25.81
N GLU A 178 1.55 -13.02 -25.15
CA GLU A 178 1.68 -13.06 -23.68
C GLU A 178 2.19 -11.70 -23.18
N TYR A 179 1.56 -11.21 -22.10
CA TYR A 179 1.90 -9.95 -21.45
C TYR A 179 2.20 -10.19 -19.96
N VAL A 180 2.93 -9.27 -19.36
CA VAL A 180 3.18 -9.22 -17.92
C VAL A 180 2.48 -8.00 -17.34
N CYS A 181 1.74 -8.19 -16.26
CA CYS A 181 1.12 -7.10 -15.53
C CYS A 181 2.18 -6.12 -14.98
N ASP A 182 1.79 -4.86 -14.87
CA ASP A 182 2.66 -3.83 -14.30
C ASP A 182 2.99 -4.14 -12.83
N SER A 183 4.15 -3.68 -12.38
CA SER A 183 4.53 -3.76 -10.98
C SER A 183 3.67 -2.80 -10.14
N ILE A 184 3.41 -3.17 -8.88
CA ILE A 184 2.83 -2.24 -7.89
C ILE A 184 3.71 -1.00 -7.69
N LEU A 185 5.02 -1.09 -7.96
CA LEU A 185 5.92 0.04 -7.94
C LEU A 185 6.02 0.67 -9.33
N SER A 186 5.59 1.92 -9.45
CA SER A 186 5.64 2.72 -10.67
C SER A 186 6.82 3.69 -10.67
N ASP A 187 7.40 3.96 -11.84
CA ASP A 187 8.39 5.02 -12.03
C ASP A 187 7.73 6.38 -12.32
N ILE A 188 6.41 6.45 -12.34
CA ILE A 188 5.66 7.68 -12.56
C ILE A 188 5.55 8.46 -11.26
N VAL A 189 5.95 9.73 -11.29
CA VAL A 189 5.75 10.67 -10.17
C VAL A 189 4.35 11.23 -10.25
N GLY A 190 3.49 10.85 -9.31
CA GLY A 190 2.15 11.42 -9.21
C GLY A 190 2.17 12.90 -8.80
N LEU A 191 1.19 13.68 -9.25
CA LEU A 191 1.05 15.09 -8.88
C LEU A 191 1.06 15.29 -7.36
N TRP A 192 0.35 14.44 -6.63
CA TRP A 192 0.29 14.44 -5.17
C TRP A 192 1.68 14.30 -4.53
N VAL A 193 2.52 13.40 -5.04
CA VAL A 193 3.89 13.20 -4.56
C VAL A 193 4.73 14.45 -4.79
N SER A 194 4.62 15.05 -5.97
CA SER A 194 5.30 16.30 -6.32
C SER A 194 4.86 17.47 -5.43
N GLU A 195 3.56 17.59 -5.15
CA GLU A 195 2.99 18.64 -4.28
C GLU A 195 3.48 18.50 -2.84
N ILE A 196 3.48 17.28 -2.28
CA ILE A 196 3.97 17.03 -0.91
C ILE A 196 5.45 17.38 -0.78
N VAL A 197 6.27 16.97 -1.74
CA VAL A 197 7.71 17.25 -1.72
C VAL A 197 8.01 18.71 -2.10
N GLY A 198 7.06 19.41 -2.76
CA GLY A 198 7.24 20.78 -3.23
C GLY A 198 8.28 20.89 -4.34
N MET A 199 8.30 19.93 -5.26
CA MET A 199 9.18 19.85 -6.42
C MET A 199 8.35 19.61 -7.69
N SER A 200 8.77 20.15 -8.84
CA SER A 200 8.25 19.72 -10.13
C SER A 200 8.67 18.26 -10.42
N THR A 201 8.00 17.62 -11.37
CA THR A 201 8.34 16.24 -11.74
C THR A 201 9.80 16.13 -12.20
N GLU A 202 10.28 17.08 -13.00
CA GLU A 202 11.66 17.11 -13.48
C GLU A 202 12.68 17.30 -12.34
N GLU A 203 12.39 18.19 -11.39
CA GLU A 203 13.24 18.39 -10.21
C GLU A 203 13.27 17.13 -9.33
N PHE A 204 12.13 16.47 -9.17
CA PHE A 204 12.01 15.23 -8.42
C PHE A 204 12.84 14.11 -9.03
N GLU A 205 12.69 13.86 -10.34
CA GLU A 205 13.45 12.84 -11.07
C GLU A 205 14.96 13.12 -11.04
N ALA A 206 15.36 14.37 -11.23
CA ALA A 206 16.75 14.77 -11.13
C ALA A 206 17.32 14.55 -9.72
N PHE A 207 16.55 14.87 -8.68
CA PHE A 207 16.96 14.67 -7.29
C PHE A 207 17.03 13.20 -6.91
N ALA A 208 16.05 12.38 -7.35
CA ALA A 208 16.05 10.93 -7.14
C ALA A 208 17.30 10.26 -7.73
N SER A 209 17.79 10.77 -8.87
CA SER A 209 18.97 10.24 -9.57
C SER A 209 20.30 10.65 -8.93
N THR A 210 20.33 11.52 -7.90
CA THR A 210 21.58 11.94 -7.25
C THR A 210 22.17 10.81 -6.41
N LYS A 211 23.42 10.42 -6.67
CA LYS A 211 24.09 9.23 -6.08
C LYS A 211 24.44 9.33 -4.59
N ASN A 212 24.27 10.48 -3.95
CA ASN A 212 24.84 10.73 -2.62
C ASN A 212 24.02 10.14 -1.45
N ASN A 213 22.79 9.65 -1.67
CA ASN A 213 21.88 9.19 -0.61
C ASN A 213 21.04 7.98 -1.05
N GLN A 214 21.61 7.06 -1.84
CA GLN A 214 20.91 5.81 -2.20
C GLN A 214 20.65 4.97 -0.93
N ILE A 215 19.42 4.41 -0.83
CA ILE A 215 18.96 3.53 0.24
C ILE A 215 19.44 2.10 0.00
#